data_80844f8537744e97e3023a11ed8aefd5
#
_entry.id   80844f8537744e97e3023a11ed8aefd5
#
_cell.length_a   1.000
_cell.length_b   1.000
_cell.length_c   1.000
_cell.angle_alpha   90.00
_cell.angle_beta   90.00
_cell.angle_gamma   90.00
#
_symmetry.space_group_name_H-M   'P 1'
#
loop_
_entity.id
_entity.type
_entity.pdbx_description
1 polymer ?
#
loop_
_entity_poly.entity_id
_entity_poly.type
_entity_poly.pdbx_seq_one_letter_code
_entity_poly.pdbx_strand_id
1 'polypeptide(L)'
;MPKSLSHCFLFAALSASLLLITACTTPRTKPATVTDRTSSVVEQTPPGYYRVKKGDTLARIALDNGQAPRDVAQWNSAANPSFNPNVIEVGDLILVKPPAGSKVAKAPEKKSTPTTDKTDALTSTPEPTKAEVVAEPGIRLSWPAKGKVSAEFSESNKGIDIAGKVGEPVLAASDGKVVYAGNSLRGYGNLIIVKHDNTYLTAYAHNSKLLVKEGDSVRKGQKIAEMGDTDTTAPKLHFELRVNGKPVNPTPYLQ
;
A
#
# COMPACT_ATOMS: atom_id res chain seq x y z
N MET A 1 31.07 -12.14 -75.20
CA MET A 1 30.76 -12.63 -76.57
C MET A 1 29.63 -13.61 -76.47
N PRO A 2 28.75 -13.70 -77.38
CA PRO A 2 27.86 -12.66 -77.90
C PRO A 2 26.38 -13.15 -78.03
N LYS A 3 25.50 -12.17 -78.26
CA LYS A 3 24.41 -12.21 -79.23
C LYS A 3 23.23 -13.18 -78.96
N SER A 4 21.98 -12.88 -79.21
CA SER A 4 21.34 -12.13 -80.28
C SER A 4 19.85 -12.23 -80.01
N LEU A 5 19.11 -11.13 -80.00
CA LEU A 5 18.12 -10.77 -81.03
C LEU A 5 17.17 -11.85 -81.54
N SER A 6 15.90 -11.63 -81.41
CA SER A 6 15.00 -11.35 -82.56
C SER A 6 13.56 -11.42 -82.09
N HIS A 7 12.83 -10.36 -82.13
CA HIS A 7 11.85 -9.92 -83.16
C HIS A 7 10.81 -10.98 -83.52
N CYS A 8 9.54 -10.72 -83.33
CA CYS A 8 8.60 -10.34 -84.39
C CYS A 8 7.17 -10.46 -83.89
N PHE A 9 6.43 -9.36 -83.94
CA PHE A 9 5.22 -9.16 -84.74
C PHE A 9 4.08 -10.18 -84.51
N LEU A 10 2.85 -9.88 -84.41
CA LEU A 10 1.94 -8.83 -84.88
C LEU A 10 0.49 -9.27 -84.60
N PHE A 11 -0.41 -8.29 -84.54
CA PHE A 11 -1.87 -8.33 -84.82
C PHE A 11 -2.79 -8.86 -83.69
N ALA A 12 -3.42 -7.97 -83.03
CA ALA A 12 -4.71 -7.35 -83.30
C ALA A 12 -5.90 -8.32 -83.32
N ALA A 13 -6.70 -8.26 -82.27
CA ALA A 13 -8.14 -8.42 -82.41
C ALA A 13 -8.84 -7.66 -81.28
N LEU A 14 -9.48 -6.62 -81.71
CA LEU A 14 -10.42 -5.76 -81.04
C LEU A 14 -11.69 -6.57 -80.77
N SER A 15 -12.03 -6.80 -79.52
CA SER A 15 -13.39 -7.18 -79.16
C SER A 15 -13.81 -6.45 -77.90
N ALA A 16 -14.59 -5.44 -78.14
CA ALA A 16 -15.28 -4.65 -77.15
C ALA A 16 -16.33 -5.53 -76.45
N SER A 17 -16.03 -5.96 -75.21
CA SER A 17 -17.05 -6.47 -74.32
C SER A 17 -17.38 -5.40 -73.28
N LEU A 18 -18.45 -4.69 -73.56
CA LEU A 18 -19.10 -3.73 -72.66
C LEU A 18 -19.76 -4.49 -71.53
N LEU A 19 -19.02 -4.70 -70.43
CA LEU A 19 -19.57 -5.25 -69.19
C LEU A 19 -20.20 -4.09 -68.42
N LEU A 20 -21.52 -4.07 -68.42
CA LEU A 20 -22.36 -3.22 -67.59
C LEU A 20 -22.16 -3.68 -66.11
N ILE A 21 -21.31 -2.93 -65.38
CA ILE A 21 -21.23 -3.07 -63.94
C ILE A 21 -22.40 -2.30 -63.35
N THR A 22 -23.50 -2.98 -63.08
CA THR A 22 -24.57 -2.46 -62.22
C THR A 22 -24.05 -2.40 -60.79
N ALA A 23 -23.52 -1.24 -60.43
CA ALA A 23 -23.24 -0.93 -59.04
C ALA A 23 -24.57 -0.86 -58.29
N CYS A 24 -24.86 -1.87 -57.48
CA CYS A 24 -25.92 -1.82 -56.46
C CYS A 24 -25.49 -0.82 -55.42
N THR A 25 -25.86 0.44 -55.61
CA THR A 25 -25.81 1.45 -54.53
C THR A 25 -26.95 1.18 -53.58
N THR A 26 -26.71 0.38 -52.56
CA THR A 26 -27.60 0.31 -51.40
C THR A 26 -27.50 1.66 -50.66
N PRO A 27 -28.60 2.39 -50.49
CA PRO A 27 -28.56 3.60 -49.71
C PRO A 27 -28.25 3.25 -48.25
N ARG A 28 -27.10 3.73 -47.77
CA ARG A 28 -26.67 3.60 -46.40
C ARG A 28 -27.51 4.54 -45.53
N THR A 29 -28.72 4.11 -45.22
CA THR A 29 -29.66 4.83 -44.39
C THR A 29 -29.41 4.51 -42.94
N LYS A 30 -28.58 5.16 -42.31
CA LYS A 30 -28.37 5.54 -40.91
C LYS A 30 -26.91 5.38 -40.49
N PRO A 31 -26.27 6.46 -40.04
CA PRO A 31 -24.99 6.32 -39.34
C PRO A 31 -25.25 5.48 -38.10
N ALA A 32 -24.39 4.48 -37.87
CA ALA A 32 -24.37 3.75 -36.61
C ALA A 32 -24.22 4.79 -35.49
N THR A 33 -25.21 4.86 -34.62
CA THR A 33 -25.06 5.63 -33.38
C THR A 33 -23.88 5.03 -32.64
N VAL A 34 -22.76 5.75 -32.64
CA VAL A 34 -21.65 5.53 -31.70
C VAL A 34 -22.24 5.87 -30.34
N THR A 35 -22.74 4.85 -29.65
CA THR A 35 -23.03 4.99 -28.24
C THR A 35 -21.68 5.11 -27.56
N ASP A 36 -21.30 6.35 -27.28
CA ASP A 36 -20.16 6.64 -26.42
C ASP A 36 -20.42 5.94 -25.07
N ARG A 37 -19.82 4.76 -24.89
CA ARG A 37 -19.80 4.05 -23.62
C ARG A 37 -18.85 4.71 -22.61
N THR A 38 -18.59 5.98 -22.78
CA THR A 38 -17.84 6.80 -21.83
C THR A 38 -18.76 7.41 -20.75
N SER A 39 -19.95 6.88 -20.57
CA SER A 39 -20.58 7.01 -19.26
C SER A 39 -19.84 6.04 -18.34
N SER A 40 -18.75 6.51 -17.76
CA SER A 40 -18.21 5.93 -16.54
C SER A 40 -19.32 6.01 -15.49
N VAL A 41 -20.15 4.98 -15.43
CA VAL A 41 -20.88 4.69 -14.21
C VAL A 41 -19.76 4.59 -13.17
N VAL A 42 -19.64 5.62 -12.35
CA VAL A 42 -18.81 5.56 -11.14
C VAL A 42 -19.50 4.51 -10.27
N GLU A 43 -19.19 3.26 -10.55
CA GLU A 43 -19.68 2.13 -9.80
C GLU A 43 -19.20 2.31 -8.37
N GLN A 44 -20.09 2.79 -7.51
CA GLN A 44 -19.78 3.13 -6.13
C GLN A 44 -19.20 1.89 -5.45
N THR A 45 -17.99 2.03 -4.93
CA THR A 45 -17.34 0.94 -4.20
C THR A 45 -18.16 0.64 -2.94
N PRO A 46 -18.61 -0.61 -2.75
CA PRO A 46 -19.42 -0.97 -1.58
C PRO A 46 -18.68 -0.66 -0.27
N PRO A 47 -19.42 -0.32 0.81
CA PRO A 47 -18.81 -0.10 2.12
C PRO A 47 -17.96 -1.31 2.57
N GLY A 48 -16.72 -1.07 3.00
CA GLY A 48 -15.81 -2.12 3.43
C GLY A 48 -14.97 -2.75 2.32
N TYR A 49 -15.18 -2.33 1.08
CA TYR A 49 -14.37 -2.75 -0.07
C TYR A 49 -13.50 -1.60 -0.58
N TYR A 50 -12.41 -1.97 -1.22
CA TYR A 50 -11.53 -1.08 -1.96
C TYR A 50 -11.49 -1.52 -3.42
N ARG A 51 -11.57 -0.59 -4.37
CA ARG A 51 -11.41 -0.88 -5.79
C ARG A 51 -9.97 -0.68 -6.21
N VAL A 52 -9.33 -1.74 -6.70
CA VAL A 52 -7.93 -1.76 -7.11
C VAL A 52 -7.66 -0.76 -8.22
N LYS A 53 -6.61 0.03 -8.07
CA LYS A 53 -6.11 1.01 -9.03
C LYS A 53 -4.79 0.55 -9.63
N LYS A 54 -4.40 1.17 -10.74
CA LYS A 54 -3.11 0.89 -11.39
C LYS A 54 -1.94 1.14 -10.43
N GLY A 55 -1.11 0.12 -10.23
CA GLY A 55 0.07 0.18 -9.37
C GLY A 55 -0.17 -0.21 -7.92
N ASP A 56 -1.40 -0.57 -7.55
CA ASP A 56 -1.69 -1.11 -6.24
C ASP A 56 -1.11 -2.52 -6.06
N THR A 57 -0.81 -2.84 -4.82
CA THR A 57 -0.55 -4.21 -4.34
C THR A 57 -1.47 -4.50 -3.17
N LEU A 58 -1.79 -5.77 -2.93
CA LEU A 58 -2.63 -6.15 -1.79
C LEU A 58 -2.07 -5.66 -0.46
N ALA A 59 -0.73 -5.74 -0.30
CA ALA A 59 -0.06 -5.27 0.90
C ALA A 59 -0.20 -3.76 1.09
N ARG A 60 -0.13 -2.96 0.00
CA ARG A 60 -0.34 -1.52 0.05
C ARG A 60 -1.78 -1.17 0.40
N ILE A 61 -2.75 -1.83 -0.25
CA ILE A 61 -4.18 -1.65 0.03
C ILE A 61 -4.47 -1.97 1.51
N ALA A 62 -3.93 -3.07 2.04
CA ALA A 62 -4.10 -3.43 3.44
C ALA A 62 -3.54 -2.36 4.38
N LEU A 63 -2.29 -1.93 4.16
CA LEU A 63 -1.63 -0.90 4.96
C LEU A 63 -2.41 0.42 4.97
N ASP A 64 -2.86 0.88 3.80
CA ASP A 64 -3.62 2.13 3.65
C ASP A 64 -5.01 2.06 4.31
N ASN A 65 -5.50 0.85 4.60
CA ASN A 65 -6.75 0.60 5.35
C ASN A 65 -6.51 0.16 6.80
N GLY A 66 -5.28 0.22 7.32
CA GLY A 66 -4.95 -0.14 8.71
C GLY A 66 -5.05 -1.63 9.02
N GLN A 67 -4.94 -2.49 7.99
CA GLN A 67 -5.10 -3.92 8.12
C GLN A 67 -3.77 -4.66 7.87
N ALA A 68 -3.65 -5.87 8.44
CA ALA A 68 -2.56 -6.76 8.09
C ALA A 68 -2.79 -7.33 6.67
N PRO A 69 -1.78 -7.35 5.78
CA PRO A 69 -1.91 -7.92 4.45
C PRO A 69 -2.43 -9.36 4.43
N ARG A 70 -2.00 -10.16 5.41
CA ARG A 70 -2.44 -11.54 5.58
C ARG A 70 -3.93 -11.64 5.91
N ASP A 71 -4.44 -10.77 6.77
CA ASP A 71 -5.86 -10.76 7.16
C ASP A 71 -6.72 -10.40 5.94
N VAL A 72 -6.32 -9.37 5.18
CA VAL A 72 -7.00 -8.99 3.94
C VAL A 72 -6.97 -10.13 2.92
N ALA A 73 -5.83 -10.80 2.74
CA ALA A 73 -5.72 -11.96 1.87
C ALA A 73 -6.67 -13.08 2.32
N GLN A 74 -6.70 -13.38 3.61
CA GLN A 74 -7.55 -14.42 4.19
C GLN A 74 -9.05 -14.11 4.01
N TRP A 75 -9.48 -12.87 4.26
CA TRP A 75 -10.89 -12.49 4.09
C TRP A 75 -11.35 -12.61 2.65
N ASN A 76 -10.51 -12.20 1.70
CA ASN A 76 -10.82 -12.29 0.28
C ASN A 76 -10.79 -13.73 -0.23
N SER A 77 -9.85 -14.56 0.22
CA SER A 77 -9.82 -15.99 -0.11
C SER A 77 -11.01 -16.75 0.48
N ALA A 78 -11.48 -16.37 1.67
CA ALA A 78 -12.68 -16.95 2.27
C ALA A 78 -13.96 -16.56 1.52
N ALA A 79 -14.02 -15.34 0.98
CA ALA A 79 -15.13 -14.85 0.17
C ALA A 79 -15.10 -15.39 -1.28
N ASN A 80 -13.90 -15.60 -1.84
CA ASN A 80 -13.68 -16.10 -3.19
C ASN A 80 -12.52 -17.11 -3.17
N PRO A 81 -12.78 -18.42 -3.25
CA PRO A 81 -11.75 -19.46 -3.27
C PRO A 81 -10.73 -19.34 -4.41
N SER A 82 -11.08 -18.66 -5.50
CA SER A 82 -10.19 -18.41 -6.64
C SER A 82 -9.33 -17.15 -6.47
N PHE A 83 -9.48 -16.42 -5.36
CA PHE A 83 -8.71 -15.22 -5.11
C PHE A 83 -7.22 -15.53 -4.91
N ASN A 84 -6.38 -14.86 -5.71
CA ASN A 84 -4.93 -14.96 -5.58
C ASN A 84 -4.37 -13.63 -5.05
N PRO A 85 -3.85 -13.60 -3.81
CA PRO A 85 -3.34 -12.37 -3.22
C PRO A 85 -2.13 -11.76 -3.96
N ASN A 86 -1.46 -12.53 -4.81
CA ASN A 86 -0.30 -12.08 -5.60
C ASN A 86 -0.70 -11.54 -6.98
N VAL A 87 -1.96 -11.74 -7.38
CA VAL A 87 -2.46 -11.32 -8.70
C VAL A 87 -3.79 -10.62 -8.49
N ILE A 88 -3.74 -9.28 -8.38
CA ILE A 88 -4.93 -8.43 -8.31
C ILE A 88 -4.97 -7.56 -9.55
N GLU A 89 -6.16 -7.37 -10.12
CA GLU A 89 -6.37 -6.61 -11.35
C GLU A 89 -7.01 -5.27 -11.07
N VAL A 90 -6.74 -4.29 -11.95
CA VAL A 90 -7.38 -2.97 -11.85
C VAL A 90 -8.89 -3.12 -11.99
N GLY A 91 -9.62 -2.60 -11.02
CA GLY A 91 -11.08 -2.73 -10.94
C GLY A 91 -11.57 -3.79 -9.96
N ASP A 92 -10.72 -4.72 -9.51
CA ASP A 92 -11.09 -5.71 -8.51
C ASP A 92 -11.59 -5.05 -7.22
N LEU A 93 -12.56 -5.71 -6.57
CA LEU A 93 -13.07 -5.31 -5.26
C LEU A 93 -12.42 -6.14 -4.17
N ILE A 94 -11.59 -5.50 -3.36
CA ILE A 94 -10.89 -6.11 -2.24
C ILE A 94 -11.62 -5.78 -0.94
N LEU A 95 -12.02 -6.79 -0.20
CA LEU A 95 -12.60 -6.63 1.15
C LEU A 95 -11.48 -6.18 2.10
N VAL A 96 -11.62 -4.95 2.63
CA VAL A 96 -10.61 -4.30 3.49
C VAL A 96 -11.11 -4.06 4.92
N LYS A 97 -12.33 -4.51 5.23
CA LYS A 97 -12.86 -4.54 6.60
C LYS A 97 -13.10 -5.97 7.04
N PRO A 98 -12.87 -6.29 8.33
CA PRO A 98 -13.19 -7.62 8.86
C PRO A 98 -14.65 -7.97 8.58
N PRO A 99 -14.94 -9.19 8.07
CA PRO A 99 -16.31 -9.68 7.98
C PRO A 99 -16.96 -9.68 9.36
N ALA A 100 -18.26 -9.34 9.42
CA ALA A 100 -19.01 -9.39 10.68
C ALA A 100 -18.92 -10.81 11.29
N GLY A 101 -18.35 -10.92 12.50
CA GLY A 101 -18.13 -12.21 13.18
C GLY A 101 -16.70 -12.77 13.07
N SER A 102 -15.79 -12.14 12.35
CA SER A 102 -14.36 -12.50 12.40
C SER A 102 -13.80 -12.20 13.79
N LYS A 103 -13.52 -13.23 14.57
CA LYS A 103 -12.71 -13.08 15.78
C LYS A 103 -11.30 -12.68 15.35
N VAL A 104 -11.00 -11.38 15.39
CA VAL A 104 -9.62 -10.92 15.42
C VAL A 104 -8.96 -11.68 16.57
N ALA A 105 -7.94 -12.46 16.29
CA ALA A 105 -7.24 -13.24 17.28
C ALA A 105 -6.73 -12.28 18.37
N LYS A 106 -7.48 -12.19 19.47
CA LYS A 106 -7.06 -11.49 20.68
C LYS A 106 -5.80 -12.18 21.17
N ALA A 107 -4.70 -11.45 21.21
CA ALA A 107 -3.48 -11.93 21.82
C ALA A 107 -3.79 -12.43 23.25
N PRO A 108 -3.19 -13.54 23.72
CA PRO A 108 -3.43 -14.02 25.06
C PRO A 108 -2.96 -12.95 26.05
N GLU A 109 -3.90 -12.36 26.77
CA GLU A 109 -3.66 -11.54 27.93
C GLU A 109 -2.94 -12.37 28.99
N LYS A 110 -1.64 -12.17 29.13
CA LYS A 110 -0.89 -12.67 30.26
C LYS A 110 -1.23 -11.77 31.45
N LYS A 111 -2.11 -12.30 32.31
CA LYS A 111 -2.56 -11.74 33.56
C LYS A 111 -1.33 -11.37 34.42
N SER A 112 -1.02 -10.10 34.52
CA SER A 112 -0.09 -9.57 35.51
C SER A 112 -0.92 -9.10 36.71
N THR A 113 -0.68 -9.73 37.86
CA THR A 113 -1.23 -9.43 39.17
C THR A 113 -0.86 -8.01 39.62
N PRO A 114 -1.78 -7.22 40.15
CA PRO A 114 -1.45 -5.89 40.66
C PRO A 114 -0.79 -5.98 42.04
N THR A 115 0.38 -5.39 42.16
CA THR A 115 0.94 -5.04 43.48
C THR A 115 0.59 -3.58 43.72
N THR A 116 -0.23 -3.41 44.73
CA THR A 116 -0.64 -2.13 45.30
C THR A 116 0.55 -1.53 46.06
N ASP A 117 0.88 -0.26 45.82
CA ASP A 117 1.33 0.62 46.88
C ASP A 117 0.82 2.05 46.65
N LYS A 118 0.21 2.55 47.72
CA LYS A 118 -0.33 3.90 47.89
C LYS A 118 0.78 4.89 48.23
N THR A 119 0.68 6.12 47.78
CA THR A 119 0.77 7.29 48.65
C THR A 119 0.46 8.60 47.88
N ASP A 120 -0.63 9.22 48.32
CA ASP A 120 -1.00 10.63 48.52
C ASP A 120 -0.54 11.79 47.62
N ALA A 121 -1.57 12.39 47.14
CA ALA A 121 -1.94 13.83 46.96
C ALA A 121 -0.91 14.93 47.15
N LEU A 122 -0.94 15.91 46.21
CA LEU A 122 -1.18 17.32 46.52
C LEU A 122 -1.55 18.12 45.26
N THR A 123 -2.63 18.82 45.42
CA THR A 123 -3.31 19.81 44.58
C THR A 123 -2.43 21.00 44.21
N SER A 124 -2.47 21.47 42.95
CA SER A 124 -2.51 22.88 42.60
C SER A 124 -2.94 23.09 41.16
N THR A 125 -4.10 23.69 40.99
CA THR A 125 -4.63 24.29 39.79
C THR A 125 -3.91 25.61 39.48
N PRO A 126 -3.63 25.90 38.22
CA PRO A 126 -3.99 27.19 37.65
C PRO A 126 -4.80 27.06 36.33
N GLU A 127 -5.66 28.02 36.18
CA GLU A 127 -6.69 28.33 35.20
C GLU A 127 -6.15 28.58 33.77
N PRO A 128 -7.04 28.50 32.74
CA PRO A 128 -6.66 28.10 31.40
C PRO A 128 -6.27 29.27 30.51
N THR A 129 -5.14 29.13 29.87
CA THR A 129 -4.81 29.91 28.67
C THR A 129 -5.21 29.10 27.45
N LYS A 130 -5.99 29.71 26.58
CA LYS A 130 -6.52 29.22 25.33
C LYS A 130 -5.39 28.67 24.44
N ALA A 131 -5.12 27.39 24.54
CA ALA A 131 -4.24 26.64 23.67
C ALA A 131 -5.09 25.68 22.83
N GLU A 132 -4.84 25.73 21.55
CA GLU A 132 -5.25 24.77 20.54
C GLU A 132 -5.33 23.36 21.14
N VAL A 133 -6.48 22.73 21.06
CA VAL A 133 -6.71 21.38 21.59
C VAL A 133 -5.92 20.40 20.72
N VAL A 134 -4.65 20.25 21.03
CA VAL A 134 -3.85 19.10 20.60
C VAL A 134 -4.35 17.94 21.46
N ALA A 135 -5.21 17.09 20.89
CA ALA A 135 -5.63 15.87 21.54
C ALA A 135 -4.37 15.12 22.00
N GLU A 136 -4.27 14.82 23.29
CA GLU A 136 -3.19 14.00 23.85
C GLU A 136 -3.02 12.77 22.98
N PRO A 137 -1.81 12.43 22.50
CA PRO A 137 -1.59 11.27 21.65
C PRO A 137 -1.98 10.01 22.43
N GLY A 138 -2.95 9.27 21.88
CA GLY A 138 -3.46 8.03 22.51
C GLY A 138 -2.42 6.90 22.58
N ILE A 139 -1.25 7.05 21.95
CA ILE A 139 -0.10 6.15 22.05
C ILE A 139 1.19 6.95 22.27
N ARG A 140 2.10 6.41 23.10
CA ARG A 140 3.43 6.99 23.35
C ARG A 140 4.51 6.07 22.78
N LEU A 141 5.27 6.59 21.84
CA LEU A 141 6.30 5.87 21.10
C LEU A 141 7.69 6.27 21.60
N SER A 142 8.62 5.31 21.68
CA SER A 142 10.04 5.64 21.79
C SER A 142 10.66 5.85 20.42
N TRP A 143 11.75 6.61 20.37
CA TRP A 143 12.53 6.79 19.16
C TRP A 143 12.99 5.44 18.61
N PRO A 144 12.70 5.12 17.33
CA PRO A 144 13.00 3.81 16.74
C PRO A 144 14.46 3.64 16.33
N ALA A 145 15.21 4.74 16.24
CA ALA A 145 16.64 4.73 15.96
C ALA A 145 17.31 5.95 16.56
N LYS A 146 18.63 5.86 16.77
CA LYS A 146 19.47 7.02 17.09
C LYS A 146 19.86 7.69 15.79
N GLY A 147 19.80 9.04 15.76
CA GLY A 147 20.16 9.79 14.58
C GLY A 147 19.44 11.12 14.49
N LYS A 148 19.82 11.88 13.47
CA LYS A 148 19.20 13.18 13.17
C LYS A 148 18.02 12.95 12.22
N VAL A 149 16.90 13.61 12.46
CA VAL A 149 15.82 13.64 11.45
C VAL A 149 16.35 14.39 10.24
N SER A 150 16.45 13.68 9.11
CA SER A 150 16.95 14.20 7.83
C SER A 150 15.83 14.64 6.89
N ALA A 151 14.62 14.09 7.08
CA ALA A 151 13.40 14.54 6.42
C ALA A 151 12.24 14.45 7.39
N GLU A 152 11.45 15.50 7.43
CA GLU A 152 10.26 15.60 8.28
C GLU A 152 9.03 15.01 7.58
N PHE A 153 7.96 14.84 8.35
CA PHE A 153 6.69 14.38 7.83
C PHE A 153 6.15 15.36 6.77
N SER A 154 5.70 14.78 5.67
CA SER A 154 4.93 15.48 4.64
C SER A 154 3.96 14.49 3.98
N GLU A 155 3.00 14.97 3.22
CA GLU A 155 2.09 14.12 2.46
C GLU A 155 2.80 13.22 1.44
N SER A 156 3.94 13.65 0.91
CA SER A 156 4.77 12.87 0.00
C SER A 156 5.68 11.89 0.74
N ASN A 157 6.24 12.27 1.90
CA ASN A 157 7.13 11.43 2.70
C ASN A 157 6.36 10.44 3.59
N LYS A 158 5.15 10.79 4.05
CA LYS A 158 4.27 9.96 4.89
C LYS A 158 4.84 9.56 6.27
N GLY A 159 6.04 9.99 6.59
CA GLY A 159 6.77 9.67 7.82
C GLY A 159 7.91 10.62 8.05
N ILE A 160 8.87 10.21 8.87
CA ILE A 160 10.14 10.90 9.08
C ILE A 160 11.29 10.00 8.65
N ASP A 161 12.36 10.61 8.15
CA ASP A 161 13.60 9.90 7.87
C ASP A 161 14.63 10.21 8.96
N ILE A 162 15.22 9.17 9.54
CA ILE A 162 16.27 9.27 10.55
C ILE A 162 17.58 8.81 9.93
N ALA A 163 18.53 9.73 9.76
CA ALA A 163 19.83 9.43 9.19
C ALA A 163 20.67 8.58 10.14
N GLY A 164 21.45 7.65 9.60
CA GLY A 164 22.35 6.81 10.36
C GLY A 164 23.29 6.01 9.47
N LYS A 165 23.83 4.92 9.97
CA LYS A 165 24.75 4.04 9.25
C LYS A 165 24.14 2.66 9.03
N VAL A 166 24.56 1.99 7.96
CA VAL A 166 24.17 0.60 7.72
C VAL A 166 24.57 -0.26 8.92
N GLY A 167 23.64 -1.10 9.39
CA GLY A 167 23.83 -1.99 10.54
C GLY A 167 23.45 -1.41 11.90
N GLU A 168 23.18 -0.09 11.98
CA GLU A 168 22.68 0.49 13.24
C GLU A 168 21.34 -0.12 13.67
N PRO A 169 21.09 -0.26 14.99
CA PRO A 169 19.90 -0.92 15.49
C PRO A 169 18.64 -0.09 15.20
N VAL A 170 17.63 -0.77 14.67
CA VAL A 170 16.26 -0.29 14.57
C VAL A 170 15.41 -0.97 15.64
N LEU A 171 14.71 -0.17 16.44
CA LEU A 171 14.00 -0.60 17.63
C LEU A 171 12.48 -0.46 17.44
N ALA A 172 11.71 -1.37 18.01
CA ALA A 172 10.26 -1.23 18.07
C ALA A 172 9.88 -0.02 18.93
N ALA A 173 9.12 0.91 18.37
CA ALA A 173 8.72 2.14 19.05
C ALA A 173 7.70 1.91 20.19
N SER A 174 6.96 0.81 20.14
CA SER A 174 6.03 0.35 21.20
C SER A 174 5.85 -1.16 21.12
N ASP A 175 5.18 -1.73 22.12
CA ASP A 175 4.75 -3.13 22.10
C ASP A 175 3.80 -3.37 20.94
N GLY A 176 3.83 -4.58 20.36
CA GLY A 176 2.93 -4.91 19.28
C GLY A 176 3.20 -6.26 18.62
N LYS A 177 2.51 -6.48 17.50
CA LYS A 177 2.65 -7.67 16.69
C LYS A 177 3.11 -7.30 15.27
N VAL A 178 4.12 -7.99 14.78
CA VAL A 178 4.58 -7.84 13.39
C VAL A 178 3.50 -8.38 12.45
N VAL A 179 2.96 -7.51 11.62
CA VAL A 179 1.91 -7.85 10.65
C VAL A 179 2.43 -7.90 9.22
N TYR A 180 3.67 -7.46 9.03
CA TYR A 180 4.40 -7.58 7.78
C TYR A 180 5.91 -7.53 8.03
N ALA A 181 6.68 -8.39 7.37
CA ALA A 181 8.14 -8.36 7.32
C ALA A 181 8.59 -8.87 5.94
N GLY A 182 9.11 -7.98 5.10
CA GLY A 182 9.48 -8.31 3.72
C GLY A 182 9.83 -7.10 2.86
N ASN A 183 9.95 -7.31 1.55
CA ASN A 183 10.38 -6.29 0.59
C ASN A 183 9.44 -6.17 -0.63
N SER A 184 8.22 -6.70 -0.56
CA SER A 184 7.29 -6.67 -1.70
C SER A 184 6.63 -5.31 -1.94
N LEU A 185 6.80 -4.35 -1.02
CA LEU A 185 6.28 -2.99 -1.13
C LEU A 185 7.34 -2.08 -1.75
N ARG A 186 7.16 -1.73 -3.03
CA ARG A 186 8.07 -0.83 -3.76
C ARG A 186 8.20 0.52 -3.05
N GLY A 187 9.41 1.04 -2.97
CA GLY A 187 9.73 2.32 -2.34
C GLY A 187 9.99 2.23 -0.84
N TYR A 188 9.85 1.03 -0.23
CA TYR A 188 10.16 0.81 1.18
C TYR A 188 11.39 -0.07 1.42
N GLY A 189 11.86 -0.78 0.39
CA GLY A 189 12.92 -1.79 0.57
C GLY A 189 12.52 -2.85 1.58
N ASN A 190 13.45 -3.26 2.45
CA ASN A 190 13.14 -4.17 3.53
C ASN A 190 12.33 -3.47 4.63
N LEU A 191 11.08 -3.88 4.80
CA LEU A 191 10.07 -3.22 5.61
C LEU A 191 9.57 -4.15 6.72
N ILE A 192 9.41 -3.59 7.93
CA ILE A 192 8.62 -4.18 9.02
C ILE A 192 7.43 -3.27 9.30
N ILE A 193 6.26 -3.88 9.52
CA ILE A 193 5.07 -3.18 10.03
C ILE A 193 4.68 -3.84 11.34
N VAL A 194 4.56 -3.02 12.38
CA VAL A 194 4.11 -3.45 13.71
C VAL A 194 2.72 -2.87 13.98
N LYS A 195 1.77 -3.73 14.30
CA LYS A 195 0.44 -3.36 14.76
C LYS A 195 0.44 -3.31 16.30
N HIS A 196 0.16 -2.13 16.84
CA HIS A 196 0.11 -1.92 18.29
C HIS A 196 -1.28 -2.23 18.83
N ASP A 197 -2.32 -1.77 18.12
CA ASP A 197 -3.73 -2.04 18.40
C ASP A 197 -4.56 -1.93 17.11
N ASN A 198 -5.88 -1.72 17.22
CA ASN A 198 -6.75 -1.57 16.05
C ASN A 198 -6.63 -0.20 15.37
N THR A 199 -5.99 0.75 16.02
CA THR A 199 -5.88 2.15 15.59
C THR A 199 -4.48 2.47 15.06
N TYR A 200 -3.43 1.94 15.73
CA TYR A 200 -2.04 2.37 15.52
C TYR A 200 -1.19 1.28 14.88
N LEU A 201 -0.51 1.66 13.80
CA LEU A 201 0.53 0.90 13.13
C LEU A 201 1.79 1.74 13.05
N THR A 202 2.96 1.11 13.15
CA THR A 202 4.25 1.73 12.79
C THR A 202 4.93 0.94 11.67
N ALA A 203 5.60 1.67 10.76
CA ALA A 203 6.36 1.08 9.67
C ALA A 203 7.83 1.50 9.77
N TYR A 204 8.73 0.56 9.49
CA TYR A 204 10.18 0.69 9.59
C TYR A 204 10.80 0.22 8.28
N ALA A 205 11.23 1.15 7.42
CA ALA A 205 11.66 0.88 6.06
C ALA A 205 13.16 1.13 5.82
N HIS A 206 13.64 0.69 4.65
CA HIS A 206 15.02 0.75 4.16
C HIS A 206 16.03 -0.05 4.97
N ASN A 207 15.57 -1.06 5.71
CA ASN A 207 16.47 -1.88 6.53
C ASN A 207 17.43 -2.71 5.68
N SER A 208 18.64 -2.92 6.17
CA SER A 208 19.59 -3.88 5.58
C SER A 208 19.22 -5.32 5.93
N LYS A 209 18.72 -5.53 7.16
CA LYS A 209 18.38 -6.85 7.69
C LYS A 209 17.15 -6.78 8.59
N LEU A 210 16.21 -7.72 8.41
CA LEU A 210 15.07 -7.93 9.29
C LEU A 210 15.43 -9.00 10.31
N LEU A 211 15.15 -8.76 11.60
CA LEU A 211 15.46 -9.66 12.71
C LEU A 211 14.21 -10.33 13.30
N VAL A 212 13.05 -9.93 12.81
CA VAL A 212 11.74 -10.47 13.16
C VAL A 212 10.98 -10.86 11.90
N LYS A 213 9.98 -11.70 12.04
CA LYS A 213 9.11 -12.19 10.97
C LYS A 213 7.66 -11.87 11.27
N GLU A 214 6.82 -11.96 10.26
CA GLU A 214 5.38 -11.83 10.40
C GLU A 214 4.82 -12.81 11.44
N GLY A 215 3.97 -12.29 12.32
CA GLY A 215 3.38 -13.03 13.43
C GLY A 215 4.12 -12.89 14.75
N ASP A 216 5.38 -12.44 14.77
CA ASP A 216 6.15 -12.24 15.99
C ASP A 216 5.55 -11.12 16.86
N SER A 217 5.59 -11.30 18.19
CA SER A 217 5.31 -10.23 19.13
C SER A 217 6.60 -9.51 19.49
N VAL A 218 6.56 -8.18 19.50
CA VAL A 218 7.71 -7.32 19.84
C VAL A 218 7.38 -6.43 21.03
N ARG A 219 8.41 -6.06 21.79
CA ARG A 219 8.32 -5.14 22.91
C ARG A 219 8.94 -3.80 22.56
N LYS A 220 8.45 -2.74 23.17
CA LYS A 220 9.06 -1.40 23.09
C LYS A 220 10.56 -1.46 23.36
N GLY A 221 11.38 -0.86 22.48
CA GLY A 221 12.84 -0.88 22.59
C GLY A 221 13.52 -2.16 22.13
N GLN A 222 12.79 -3.21 21.74
CA GLN A 222 13.37 -4.43 21.18
C GLN A 222 13.98 -4.14 19.82
N LYS A 223 15.23 -4.61 19.57
CA LYS A 223 15.85 -4.57 18.23
C LYS A 223 15.08 -5.48 17.28
N ILE A 224 14.53 -4.90 16.21
CA ILE A 224 13.71 -5.59 15.22
C ILE A 224 14.37 -5.65 13.84
N ALA A 225 15.27 -4.71 13.55
CA ALA A 225 16.00 -4.66 12.29
C ALA A 225 17.36 -3.99 12.46
N GLU A 226 18.11 -3.97 11.35
CA GLU A 226 19.32 -3.19 11.18
C GLU A 226 19.08 -2.15 10.08
N MET A 227 19.42 -0.90 10.34
CA MET A 227 19.31 0.21 9.38
C MET A 227 20.08 -0.12 8.11
N GLY A 228 19.58 0.33 6.98
CA GLY A 228 20.19 0.12 5.69
C GLY A 228 19.88 1.23 4.70
N ASP A 229 20.04 0.88 3.44
CA ASP A 229 19.83 1.75 2.28
C ASP A 229 19.02 1.05 1.19
N THR A 230 18.27 -0.02 1.54
CA THR A 230 17.50 -0.77 0.56
C THR A 230 16.39 0.10 -0.04
N ASP A 231 16.33 0.15 -1.39
CA ASP A 231 15.37 0.94 -2.18
C ASP A 231 15.44 2.47 -1.90
N THR A 232 16.65 2.97 -1.47
CA THR A 232 16.91 4.39 -1.25
C THR A 232 18.38 4.72 -1.61
N THR A 233 18.75 6.00 -1.62
CA THR A 233 20.06 6.47 -2.07
C THR A 233 21.09 6.68 -0.96
N ALA A 234 20.66 6.64 0.30
CA ALA A 234 21.54 6.83 1.46
C ALA A 234 21.01 6.07 2.68
N PRO A 235 21.90 5.59 3.58
CA PRO A 235 21.48 4.90 4.79
C PRO A 235 20.58 5.76 5.68
N LYS A 236 19.40 5.24 5.99
CA LYS A 236 18.40 5.88 6.84
C LYS A 236 17.37 4.87 7.33
N LEU A 237 16.66 5.24 8.39
CA LEU A 237 15.39 4.63 8.73
C LEU A 237 14.28 5.56 8.26
N HIS A 238 13.39 5.09 7.37
CA HIS A 238 12.12 5.74 7.14
C HIS A 238 11.10 5.17 8.13
N PHE A 239 10.52 6.05 8.96
CA PHE A 239 9.60 5.69 10.03
C PHE A 239 8.25 6.35 9.84
N GLU A 240 7.19 5.53 9.75
CA GLU A 240 5.80 6.02 9.68
C GLU A 240 5.01 5.64 10.92
N LEU A 241 4.14 6.54 11.37
CA LEU A 241 3.02 6.25 12.26
C LEU A 241 1.73 6.35 11.44
N ARG A 242 0.86 5.37 11.57
CA ARG A 242 -0.44 5.36 10.92
C ARG A 242 -1.56 5.22 11.95
N VAL A 243 -2.55 6.08 11.83
CA VAL A 243 -3.78 6.09 12.64
C VAL A 243 -4.94 5.69 11.73
N ASN A 244 -5.57 4.55 12.01
CA ASN A 244 -6.61 3.97 11.16
C ASN A 244 -6.17 3.84 9.67
N GLY A 245 -4.91 3.44 9.45
CA GLY A 245 -4.29 3.28 8.14
C GLY A 245 -3.75 4.57 7.50
N LYS A 246 -4.12 5.74 7.99
CA LYS A 246 -3.66 7.03 7.46
C LYS A 246 -2.34 7.45 8.08
N PRO A 247 -1.32 7.81 7.28
CA PRO A 247 -0.07 8.33 7.81
C PRO A 247 -0.29 9.66 8.52
N VAL A 248 0.33 9.81 9.67
CA VAL A 248 0.31 11.04 10.49
C VAL A 248 1.73 11.40 10.89
N ASN A 249 1.96 12.68 11.24
CA ASN A 249 3.26 13.10 11.76
C ASN A 249 3.59 12.34 13.06
N PRO A 250 4.67 11.51 13.08
CA PRO A 250 5.00 10.72 14.26
C PRO A 250 5.67 11.55 15.38
N THR A 251 6.23 12.73 15.07
CA THR A 251 7.04 13.52 16.00
C THR A 251 6.33 13.84 17.33
N PRO A 252 5.03 14.24 17.35
CA PRO A 252 4.33 14.50 18.62
C PRO A 252 4.13 13.27 19.51
N TYR A 253 4.27 12.07 18.96
CA TYR A 253 4.08 10.80 19.67
C TYR A 253 5.40 10.20 20.19
N LEU A 254 6.55 10.73 19.72
CA LEU A 254 7.90 10.26 20.06
C LEU A 254 8.41 10.90 21.35
N GLN A 255 8.99 10.06 22.24
CA GLN A 255 9.53 10.47 23.55
C GLN A 255 10.91 9.87 23.79
#